data_8bf61d614dacfcc4ef52d81aa9c3f043
#
_entry.id   8bf61d614dacfcc4ef52d81aa9c3f043
#
_cell.length_a   1.000
_cell.length_b   1.000
_cell.length_c   1.000
_cell.angle_alpha   90.00
_cell.angle_beta   90.00
_cell.angle_gamma   90.00
#
_symmetry.space_group_name_H-M   'P 1'
#
loop_
_entity.id
_entity.type
_entity.pdbx_description
1 polymer ?
#
loop_
_entity_poly.entity_id
_entity_poly.type
_entity_poly.pdbx_seq_one_letter_code
_entity_poly.pdbx_strand_id
1 'polypeptide(L)'
;NTKSEPVYFSKNGVMLDCSRNAVFTVEKVKSFIRIMAKLGMNTLMLYTEETYTVPDEPYFGAYRGRYSQDEIREMDAYARTFGIELVPCIQTLAHLHNALKWPLGETVKDTADILQVGKEEVYTLIEKMLCSVKESFSTNRVHLGMDEAAQLGLGKYLRENGYTKSSVLIREHS
;
A
#
# COMPACT_ATOMS: atom_id res chain seq x y z
N ASN A 1 3.81 10.58 -38.78
CA ASN A 1 2.67 9.65 -38.90
C ASN A 1 1.98 9.56 -37.53
N THR A 2 0.82 10.19 -37.42
CA THR A 2 -0.04 10.04 -36.24
C THR A 2 -0.85 8.77 -36.42
N LYS A 3 -0.62 7.74 -35.58
CA LYS A 3 -1.51 6.57 -35.50
C LYS A 3 -2.60 6.88 -34.48
N SER A 4 -3.84 6.68 -34.87
CA SER A 4 -5.00 6.69 -33.97
C SER A 4 -5.53 5.27 -33.88
N GLU A 5 -5.55 4.70 -32.69
CA GLU A 5 -6.07 3.36 -32.42
C GLU A 5 -7.20 3.45 -31.38
N PRO A 6 -8.23 2.60 -31.48
CA PRO A 6 -9.30 2.59 -30.50
C PRO A 6 -8.80 2.11 -29.14
N VAL A 7 -9.24 2.75 -28.06
CA VAL A 7 -8.93 2.36 -26.68
C VAL A 7 -9.93 1.29 -26.24
N TYR A 8 -9.45 0.08 -26.00
CA TYR A 8 -10.28 -1.05 -25.56
C TYR A 8 -10.48 -1.09 -24.04
N PHE A 9 -9.51 -0.58 -23.26
CA PHE A 9 -9.55 -0.56 -21.83
C PHE A 9 -9.44 0.88 -21.31
N SER A 10 -10.35 1.28 -20.43
CA SER A 10 -10.33 2.61 -19.83
C SER A 10 -9.14 2.82 -18.89
N LYS A 11 -8.60 1.75 -18.35
CA LYS A 11 -7.40 1.72 -17.52
C LYS A 11 -6.39 0.73 -18.09
N ASN A 12 -5.19 1.23 -18.33
CA ASN A 12 -4.05 0.47 -18.80
C ASN A 12 -2.80 0.96 -18.08
N GLY A 13 -2.12 0.07 -17.36
CA GLY A 13 -1.01 0.50 -16.53
C GLY A 13 -0.19 -0.64 -15.95
N VAL A 14 0.64 -0.30 -15.00
CA VAL A 14 1.51 -1.24 -14.29
C VAL A 14 1.44 -1.02 -12.79
N MET A 15 1.78 -2.04 -12.03
CA MET A 15 2.08 -1.95 -10.60
C MET A 15 3.60 -1.99 -10.43
N LEU A 16 4.14 -0.99 -9.74
CA LEU A 16 5.56 -0.89 -9.42
C LEU A 16 5.77 -1.28 -7.96
N ASP A 17 6.49 -2.38 -7.73
CA ASP A 17 6.81 -2.84 -6.37
C ASP A 17 7.94 -2.00 -5.78
N CYS A 18 7.64 -1.30 -4.69
CA CYS A 18 8.55 -0.44 -3.93
C CYS A 18 8.84 -1.00 -2.52
N SER A 19 8.59 -2.29 -2.27
CA SER A 19 8.69 -2.86 -0.93
C SER A 19 9.71 -4.01 -0.81
N ARG A 20 9.71 -4.96 -1.77
CA ARG A 20 10.41 -6.24 -1.58
C ARG A 20 11.92 -6.16 -1.72
N ASN A 21 12.43 -5.48 -2.73
CA ASN A 21 13.88 -5.36 -2.98
C ASN A 21 14.42 -3.99 -2.57
N ALA A 22 13.87 -2.92 -3.16
CA ALA A 22 14.29 -1.56 -2.92
C ALA A 22 13.14 -0.59 -3.17
N VAL A 23 13.21 0.57 -2.53
CA VAL A 23 12.34 1.70 -2.84
C VAL A 23 13.01 2.50 -3.97
N PHE A 24 12.29 2.72 -5.06
CA PHE A 24 12.79 3.53 -6.17
C PHE A 24 12.88 5.00 -5.75
N THR A 25 13.93 5.69 -6.19
CA THR A 25 14.00 7.14 -6.00
C THR A 25 12.87 7.84 -6.77
N VAL A 26 12.45 9.02 -6.32
CA VAL A 26 11.43 9.85 -6.99
C VAL A 26 11.78 10.03 -8.49
N GLU A 27 13.03 10.34 -8.82
CA GLU A 27 13.48 10.51 -10.21
C GLU A 27 13.37 9.21 -11.04
N LYS A 28 13.56 8.04 -10.40
CA LYS A 28 13.37 6.76 -11.09
C LYS A 28 11.90 6.50 -11.38
N VAL A 29 11.01 6.77 -10.44
CA VAL A 29 9.55 6.69 -10.65
C VAL A 29 9.12 7.64 -11.77
N LYS A 30 9.59 8.87 -11.78
CA LYS A 30 9.34 9.82 -12.89
C LYS A 30 9.83 9.29 -14.24
N SER A 31 10.95 8.56 -14.26
CA SER A 31 11.41 7.92 -15.49
C SER A 31 10.49 6.84 -16.00
N PHE A 32 9.88 6.02 -15.11
CA PHE A 32 8.84 5.06 -15.47
C PHE A 32 7.59 5.77 -16.01
N ILE A 33 7.15 6.84 -15.36
CA ILE A 33 6.01 7.65 -15.82
C ILE A 33 6.21 8.13 -17.25
N ARG A 34 7.41 8.63 -17.61
CA ARG A 34 7.73 9.04 -18.99
C ARG A 34 7.68 7.88 -19.99
N ILE A 35 8.13 6.69 -19.60
CA ILE A 35 8.05 5.50 -20.44
C ILE A 35 6.59 5.08 -20.64
N MET A 36 5.81 5.04 -19.56
CA MET A 36 4.40 4.69 -19.59
C MET A 36 3.60 5.65 -20.47
N ALA A 37 3.87 6.95 -20.40
CA ALA A 37 3.25 7.96 -21.26
C ALA A 37 3.51 7.68 -22.75
N LYS A 38 4.74 7.30 -23.11
CA LYS A 38 5.10 6.93 -24.49
C LYS A 38 4.39 5.65 -24.96
N LEU A 39 4.05 4.75 -24.03
CA LEU A 39 3.33 3.50 -24.32
C LEU A 39 1.80 3.65 -24.27
N GLY A 40 1.29 4.87 -24.02
CA GLY A 40 -0.15 5.12 -23.92
C GLY A 40 -0.80 4.56 -22.65
N MET A 41 -0.01 4.29 -21.61
CA MET A 41 -0.52 3.85 -20.31
C MET A 41 -1.01 5.05 -19.49
N ASN A 42 -2.05 4.84 -18.67
CA ASN A 42 -2.69 5.90 -17.91
C ASN A 42 -2.86 5.61 -16.41
N THR A 43 -2.32 4.49 -15.91
CA THR A 43 -2.45 4.12 -14.50
C THR A 43 -1.14 3.53 -13.99
N LEU A 44 -0.58 4.13 -12.94
CA LEU A 44 0.57 3.58 -12.20
C LEU A 44 0.12 3.26 -10.79
N MET A 45 0.16 1.99 -10.42
CA MET A 45 -0.06 1.54 -9.05
C MET A 45 1.29 1.49 -8.32
N LEU A 46 1.40 2.20 -7.21
CA LEU A 46 2.61 2.22 -6.38
C LEU A 46 2.40 1.25 -5.21
N TYR A 47 2.95 0.05 -5.34
CA TYR A 47 2.84 -0.99 -4.30
C TYR A 47 3.85 -0.72 -3.18
N THR A 48 3.30 -0.53 -1.99
CA THR A 48 4.07 -0.30 -0.77
C THR A 48 3.50 -1.16 0.35
N GLU A 49 4.33 -1.83 1.09
CA GLU A 49 3.94 -2.52 2.33
C GLU A 49 4.00 -1.51 3.47
N GLU A 50 5.21 -1.17 3.91
CA GLU A 50 5.46 -0.14 4.92
C GLU A 50 6.29 1.03 4.39
N THR A 51 6.58 1.08 3.09
CA THR A 51 7.57 2.02 2.53
C THR A 51 7.00 3.41 2.19
N TYR A 52 6.14 3.92 3.07
CA TYR A 52 5.62 5.30 3.05
C TYR A 52 5.47 5.81 4.47
N THR A 53 5.41 7.13 4.64
CA THR A 53 5.30 7.74 5.95
C THR A 53 3.87 7.66 6.48
N VAL A 54 3.70 7.11 7.68
CA VAL A 54 2.46 7.16 8.45
C VAL A 54 2.71 8.10 9.64
N PRO A 55 1.96 9.21 9.79
CA PRO A 55 2.10 10.13 10.90
C PRO A 55 1.96 9.41 12.26
N ASP A 56 2.75 9.86 13.24
CA ASP A 56 2.81 9.31 14.60
C ASP A 56 3.29 7.85 14.71
N GLU A 57 3.73 7.25 13.58
CA GLU A 57 4.31 5.91 13.57
C GLU A 57 5.79 5.96 13.09
N PRO A 58 6.72 6.39 13.94
CA PRO A 58 8.10 6.66 13.55
C PRO A 58 8.85 5.45 13.01
N TYR A 59 8.47 4.26 13.43
CA TYR A 59 9.10 3.01 13.02
C TYR A 59 8.44 2.36 11.79
N PHE A 60 7.27 2.84 11.36
CA PHE A 60 6.62 2.36 10.13
C PHE A 60 7.50 2.73 8.92
N GLY A 61 8.05 1.73 8.24
CA GLY A 61 9.00 1.91 7.14
C GLY A 61 10.40 2.41 7.55
N ALA A 62 10.75 2.39 8.84
CA ALA A 62 12.07 2.80 9.31
C ALA A 62 13.19 1.95 8.67
N TYR A 63 14.26 2.61 8.21
CA TYR A 63 15.40 2.02 7.51
C TYR A 63 15.07 1.29 6.19
N ARG A 64 13.88 1.55 5.63
CA ARG A 64 13.42 0.92 4.38
C ARG A 64 13.41 1.89 3.18
N GLY A 65 13.85 3.13 3.37
CA GLY A 65 13.81 4.14 2.31
C GLY A 65 12.38 4.59 1.99
N ARG A 66 11.50 4.62 2.99
CA ARG A 66 10.10 5.02 2.84
C ARG A 66 9.97 6.40 2.21
N TYR A 67 8.96 6.57 1.39
CA TYR A 67 8.60 7.87 0.84
C TYR A 67 8.02 8.79 1.91
N SER A 68 8.42 10.05 1.88
CA SER A 68 7.70 11.13 2.56
C SER A 68 6.40 11.46 1.81
N GLN A 69 5.46 12.13 2.48
CA GLN A 69 4.24 12.62 1.85
C GLN A 69 4.54 13.61 0.71
N ASP A 70 5.57 14.45 0.86
CA ASP A 70 5.96 15.41 -0.17
C ASP A 70 6.55 14.73 -1.41
N GLU A 71 7.35 13.68 -1.24
CA GLU A 71 7.85 12.87 -2.36
C GLU A 71 6.71 12.20 -3.13
N ILE A 72 5.70 11.69 -2.42
CA ILE A 72 4.50 11.11 -3.07
C ILE A 72 3.73 12.19 -3.83
N ARG A 73 3.49 13.36 -3.21
CA ARG A 73 2.83 14.50 -3.88
C ARG A 73 3.58 14.96 -5.13
N GLU A 74 4.91 14.96 -5.07
CA GLU A 74 5.76 15.30 -6.22
C GLU A 74 5.59 14.30 -7.36
N MET A 75 5.61 13.00 -7.06
CA MET A 75 5.39 11.94 -8.06
C MET A 75 3.97 12.00 -8.63
N ASP A 76 2.96 12.21 -7.80
CA ASP A 76 1.56 12.31 -8.19
C ASP A 76 1.32 13.53 -9.11
N ALA A 77 1.81 14.69 -8.73
CA ALA A 77 1.72 15.90 -9.55
C ALA A 77 2.41 15.69 -10.90
N TYR A 78 3.58 15.04 -10.92
CA TYR A 78 4.29 14.74 -12.14
C TYR A 78 3.54 13.77 -13.04
N ALA A 79 2.98 12.69 -12.48
CA ALA A 79 2.18 11.71 -13.24
C ALA A 79 0.97 12.36 -13.92
N ARG A 80 0.29 13.27 -13.23
CA ARG A 80 -0.86 14.01 -13.77
C ARG A 80 -0.50 14.87 -14.98
N THR A 81 0.73 15.39 -15.10
CA THR A 81 1.13 16.15 -16.29
C THR A 81 1.11 15.31 -17.57
N PHE A 82 1.17 13.98 -17.44
CA PHE A 82 1.06 13.01 -18.54
C PHE A 82 -0.31 12.33 -18.64
N GLY A 83 -1.29 12.75 -17.84
CA GLY A 83 -2.59 12.08 -17.78
C GLY A 83 -2.54 10.68 -17.14
N ILE A 84 -1.50 10.40 -16.36
CA ILE A 84 -1.33 9.15 -15.63
C ILE A 84 -1.84 9.34 -14.19
N GLU A 85 -2.75 8.47 -13.77
CA GLU A 85 -3.22 8.40 -12.40
C GLU A 85 -2.24 7.57 -11.56
N LEU A 86 -1.72 8.17 -10.48
CA LEU A 86 -0.94 7.44 -9.48
C LEU A 86 -1.89 6.88 -8.41
N VAL A 87 -1.93 5.55 -8.27
CA VAL A 87 -2.84 4.86 -7.35
C VAL A 87 -2.04 4.21 -6.21
N PRO A 88 -2.32 4.53 -4.94
CA PRO A 88 -1.70 3.85 -3.81
C PRO A 88 -2.17 2.40 -3.73
N CYS A 89 -1.22 1.50 -3.46
CA CYS A 89 -1.45 0.08 -3.27
C CYS A 89 -0.77 -0.32 -1.97
N ILE A 90 -1.51 -0.19 -0.86
CA ILE A 90 -1.03 -0.45 0.50
C ILE A 90 -1.44 -1.85 0.96
N GLN A 91 -1.01 -2.22 2.15
CA GLN A 91 -1.37 -3.47 2.80
C GLN A 91 -2.05 -3.20 4.14
N THR A 92 -3.29 -3.68 4.30
CA THR A 92 -4.10 -3.45 5.53
C THR A 92 -4.38 -4.72 6.33
N LEU A 93 -3.82 -5.87 5.93
CA LEU A 93 -4.02 -7.12 6.65
C LEU A 93 -2.74 -7.94 6.80
N ALA A 94 -2.08 -8.30 5.69
CA ALA A 94 -0.85 -9.10 5.67
C ALA A 94 0.31 -8.34 5.03
N HIS A 95 1.44 -9.01 4.76
CA HIS A 95 2.66 -8.43 4.18
C HIS A 95 3.28 -7.27 5.00
N LEU A 96 3.05 -7.25 6.31
CA LEU A 96 3.50 -6.17 7.19
C LEU A 96 4.68 -6.57 8.10
N HIS A 97 5.41 -7.64 7.76
CA HIS A 97 6.51 -8.14 8.57
C HIS A 97 7.51 -7.04 9.00
N ASN A 98 7.89 -6.17 8.07
CA ASN A 98 8.85 -5.10 8.36
C ASN A 98 8.29 -3.98 9.23
N ALA A 99 6.97 -3.74 9.21
CA ALA A 99 6.31 -2.81 10.13
C ALA A 99 6.10 -3.44 11.50
N LEU A 100 5.69 -4.72 11.54
CA LEU A 100 5.28 -5.42 12.77
C LEU A 100 6.44 -5.97 13.61
N LYS A 101 7.68 -5.89 13.13
CA LYS A 101 8.88 -6.23 13.94
C LYS A 101 9.23 -5.18 15.00
N TRP A 102 8.69 -3.98 14.89
CA TRP A 102 8.89 -2.85 15.79
C TRP A 102 7.87 -2.84 16.93
N PRO A 103 8.00 -1.97 17.96
CA PRO A 103 7.09 -1.92 19.10
C PRO A 103 5.60 -1.85 18.74
N LEU A 104 5.24 -1.19 17.64
CA LEU A 104 3.89 -1.18 17.09
C LEU A 104 3.30 -2.60 16.95
N GLY A 105 4.10 -3.54 16.47
CA GLY A 105 3.67 -4.93 16.28
C GLY A 105 3.23 -5.61 17.56
N GLU A 106 3.80 -5.29 18.72
CA GLU A 106 3.38 -5.90 20.00
C GLU A 106 1.91 -5.62 20.31
N THR A 107 1.39 -4.50 19.80
CA THR A 107 0.01 -4.07 20.01
C THR A 107 -0.94 -4.65 18.97
N VAL A 108 -0.55 -4.67 17.69
CA VAL A 108 -1.49 -4.87 16.56
C VAL A 108 -1.34 -6.21 15.83
N LYS A 109 -0.24 -6.97 16.03
CA LYS A 109 -0.01 -8.22 15.26
C LYS A 109 -0.81 -9.41 15.78
N ASP A 110 -1.29 -10.22 14.85
CA ASP A 110 -1.71 -11.61 15.09
C ASP A 110 -0.52 -12.56 14.96
N THR A 111 0.12 -12.55 13.78
CA THR A 111 1.36 -13.28 13.49
C THR A 111 2.50 -12.31 13.15
N ALA A 112 3.63 -12.79 12.66
CA ALA A 112 4.79 -11.95 12.36
C ALA A 112 4.54 -10.90 11.28
N ASP A 113 3.55 -11.12 10.40
CA ASP A 113 3.26 -10.30 9.22
C ASP A 113 1.78 -9.96 9.02
N ILE A 114 0.91 -10.42 9.93
CA ILE A 114 -0.56 -10.27 9.83
C ILE A 114 -1.09 -9.48 11.02
N LEU A 115 -2.02 -8.56 10.75
CA LEU A 115 -2.73 -7.78 11.76
C LEU A 115 -3.80 -8.63 12.46
N GLN A 116 -4.05 -8.35 13.74
CA GLN A 116 -5.05 -9.04 14.55
C GLN A 116 -6.45 -8.45 14.29
N VAL A 117 -7.31 -9.19 13.61
CA VAL A 117 -8.69 -8.79 13.32
C VAL A 117 -9.50 -8.57 14.63
N GLY A 118 -10.41 -7.62 14.61
CA GLY A 118 -11.30 -7.31 15.73
C GLY A 118 -10.67 -6.46 16.83
N LYS A 119 -9.45 -5.97 16.64
CA LYS A 119 -8.74 -5.17 17.64
C LYS A 119 -8.78 -3.68 17.28
N GLU A 120 -9.24 -2.84 18.18
CA GLU A 120 -9.42 -1.39 17.95
C GLU A 120 -8.13 -0.69 17.50
N GLU A 121 -6.99 -1.06 18.08
CA GLU A 121 -5.69 -0.48 17.75
C GLU A 121 -5.26 -0.79 16.31
N VAL A 122 -5.72 -1.91 15.75
CA VAL A 122 -5.50 -2.25 14.34
C VAL A 122 -6.25 -1.28 13.44
N TYR A 123 -7.51 -1.00 13.73
CA TYR A 123 -8.30 -0.06 12.93
C TYR A 123 -7.83 1.39 13.09
N THR A 124 -7.36 1.77 14.28
CA THR A 124 -6.67 3.05 14.49
C THR A 124 -5.41 3.18 13.61
N LEU A 125 -4.62 2.13 13.50
CA LEU A 125 -3.46 2.11 12.60
C LEU A 125 -3.89 2.22 11.13
N ILE A 126 -4.89 1.44 10.69
CA ILE A 126 -5.40 1.48 9.32
C ILE A 126 -5.94 2.87 8.99
N GLU A 127 -6.66 3.52 9.90
CA GLU A 127 -7.11 4.90 9.74
C GLU A 127 -5.95 5.87 9.50
N LYS A 128 -4.88 5.80 10.30
CA LYS A 128 -3.67 6.61 10.09
C LYS A 128 -3.03 6.35 8.72
N MET A 129 -2.97 5.08 8.30
CA MET A 129 -2.46 4.68 6.98
C MET A 129 -3.30 5.32 5.86
N LEU A 130 -4.62 5.22 5.94
CA LEU A 130 -5.55 5.78 4.96
C LEU A 130 -5.54 7.32 4.95
N CYS A 131 -5.42 7.95 6.12
CA CYS A 131 -5.25 9.41 6.21
C CYS A 131 -3.96 9.85 5.50
N SER A 132 -2.84 9.17 5.75
CA SER A 132 -1.58 9.48 5.07
C SER A 132 -1.70 9.36 3.54
N VAL A 133 -2.36 8.30 3.06
CA VAL A 133 -2.63 8.08 1.64
C VAL A 133 -3.50 9.21 1.06
N LYS A 134 -4.60 9.54 1.74
CA LYS A 134 -5.52 10.62 1.34
C LYS A 134 -4.81 11.98 1.22
N GLU A 135 -3.88 12.26 2.10
CA GLU A 135 -3.13 13.52 2.11
C GLU A 135 -2.03 13.57 1.05
N SER A 136 -1.57 12.42 0.58
CA SER A 136 -0.40 12.32 -0.31
C SER A 136 -0.78 12.14 -1.78
N PHE A 137 -1.91 11.52 -2.10
CA PHE A 137 -2.35 11.22 -3.46
C PHE A 137 -3.57 12.05 -3.86
N SER A 138 -3.67 12.41 -5.13
CA SER A 138 -4.82 13.14 -5.67
C SER A 138 -5.95 12.24 -6.17
N THR A 139 -5.72 10.94 -6.30
CA THR A 139 -6.73 9.96 -6.68
C THR A 139 -7.74 9.72 -5.56
N ASN A 140 -8.96 9.32 -5.91
CA ASN A 140 -9.98 8.85 -4.96
C ASN A 140 -10.01 7.31 -4.86
N ARG A 141 -8.99 6.63 -5.36
CA ARG A 141 -8.86 5.17 -5.34
C ARG A 141 -7.68 4.74 -4.49
N VAL A 142 -7.87 3.65 -3.78
CA VAL A 142 -6.82 2.96 -3.02
C VAL A 142 -7.00 1.45 -3.17
N HIS A 143 -5.90 0.73 -3.36
CA HIS A 143 -5.87 -0.72 -3.23
C HIS A 143 -5.46 -1.06 -1.80
N LEU A 144 -6.37 -1.70 -1.05
CA LEU A 144 -6.19 -1.93 0.39
C LEU A 144 -5.21 -3.06 0.71
N GLY A 145 -5.04 -4.04 -0.18
CA GLY A 145 -4.12 -5.14 0.02
C GLY A 145 -4.49 -6.03 1.21
N MET A 146 -5.33 -7.04 0.98
CA MET A 146 -5.74 -8.01 2.01
C MET A 146 -5.43 -9.45 1.57
N ASP A 147 -4.45 -9.58 0.69
CA ASP A 147 -4.06 -10.84 0.06
C ASP A 147 -3.09 -11.65 0.95
N GLU A 148 -3.01 -12.93 0.66
CA GLU A 148 -2.04 -13.91 1.20
C GLU A 148 -1.96 -14.02 2.73
N ALA A 149 -3.02 -13.69 3.46
CA ALA A 149 -3.09 -13.84 4.92
C ALA A 149 -3.31 -15.30 5.35
N ALA A 150 -2.41 -16.20 4.94
CA ALA A 150 -2.59 -17.65 5.11
C ALA A 150 -2.66 -18.09 6.59
N GLN A 151 -2.04 -17.36 7.50
CA GLN A 151 -2.03 -17.66 8.94
C GLN A 151 -2.97 -16.76 9.75
N LEU A 152 -3.94 -16.14 9.10
CA LEU A 152 -4.92 -15.26 9.74
C LEU A 152 -5.68 -15.99 10.85
N GLY A 153 -5.66 -15.41 12.04
CA GLY A 153 -6.34 -15.96 13.22
C GLY A 153 -5.59 -17.13 13.87
N LEU A 154 -4.37 -17.47 13.46
CA LEU A 154 -3.60 -18.58 14.00
C LEU A 154 -2.50 -18.19 14.99
N GLY A 155 -2.32 -16.90 15.23
CA GLY A 155 -1.31 -16.35 16.13
C GLY A 155 -1.86 -15.93 17.49
N LYS A 156 -1.78 -14.64 17.77
CA LYS A 156 -2.28 -14.04 19.03
C LYS A 156 -3.79 -14.14 19.14
N TYR A 157 -4.50 -13.95 18.02
CA TYR A 157 -5.95 -14.11 17.96
C TYR A 157 -6.41 -15.48 18.47
N LEU A 158 -5.77 -16.58 18.00
CA LEU A 158 -6.09 -17.93 18.44
C LEU A 158 -5.97 -18.10 19.95
N ARG A 159 -4.91 -17.55 20.54
CA ARG A 159 -4.68 -17.64 22.00
C ARG A 159 -5.70 -16.89 22.83
N GLU A 160 -6.19 -15.77 22.30
CA GLU A 160 -7.10 -14.86 23.02
C GLU A 160 -8.58 -15.24 22.82
N ASN A 161 -8.95 -15.70 21.61
CA ASN A 161 -10.36 -15.86 21.20
C ASN A 161 -10.73 -17.30 20.82
N GLY A 162 -9.77 -18.21 20.72
CA GLY A 162 -10.00 -19.53 20.14
C GLY A 162 -10.01 -19.53 18.61
N TYR A 163 -10.26 -20.71 18.03
CA TYR A 163 -10.24 -20.89 16.58
C TYR A 163 -11.45 -20.24 15.93
N THR A 164 -11.19 -19.37 14.96
CA THR A 164 -12.20 -18.81 14.05
C THR A 164 -11.76 -19.04 12.61
N LYS A 165 -12.68 -19.41 11.74
CA LYS A 165 -12.41 -19.67 10.34
C LYS A 165 -11.94 -18.37 9.64
N SER A 166 -10.85 -18.43 8.86
CA SER A 166 -10.26 -17.25 8.19
C SER A 166 -11.26 -16.46 7.34
N SER A 167 -12.19 -17.15 6.66
CA SER A 167 -13.24 -16.47 5.87
C SER A 167 -14.23 -15.65 6.71
N VAL A 168 -14.38 -15.96 7.99
CA VAL A 168 -15.18 -15.15 8.94
C VAL A 168 -14.39 -13.92 9.32
N LEU A 169 -13.11 -14.10 9.66
CA LEU A 169 -12.21 -12.99 10.02
C LEU A 169 -12.01 -11.99 8.88
N ILE A 170 -11.84 -12.45 7.64
CA ILE A 170 -11.75 -11.56 6.47
C ILE A 170 -13.01 -10.70 6.35
N ARG A 171 -14.19 -11.29 6.51
CA ARG A 171 -15.47 -10.56 6.44
C ARG A 171 -15.64 -9.56 7.58
N GLU A 172 -15.11 -9.87 8.77
CA GLU A 172 -15.14 -8.98 9.93
C GLU A 172 -14.18 -7.79 9.73
N HIS A 173 -13.05 -8.03 9.05
CA HIS A 173 -12.03 -7.02 8.80
C HIS A 173 -12.41 -6.07 7.66
N SER A 174 -13.17 -6.50 6.67
CA SER A 174 -13.58 -5.72 5.49
C SER A 174 -14.86 -4.92 5.71
#